data_66ab7a3768fef1c50b44b00fc3fba1e8
#
_entry.id   66ab7a3768fef1c50b44b00fc3fba1e8
#
_cell.length_a   1.000
_cell.length_b   1.000
_cell.length_c   1.000
_cell.angle_alpha   90.00
_cell.angle_beta   90.00
_cell.angle_gamma   90.00
#
_symmetry.space_group_name_H-M   'P 1'
#
loop_
_entity.id
_entity.type
_entity.pdbx_description
1 polymer ?
#
loop_
_entity_poly.entity_id
_entity_poly.type
_entity_poly.pdbx_seq_one_letter_code
_entity_poly.pdbx_strand_id
1 'polypeptide(L)'
;MATDRFTAQQVADALTAAKGFVSVAARGLGCADNTVRNYIERYAVCKQAVMDARESMIDIAEGRLYQNINSGDNTAIIFYLKTQAKHRGYIERYEHTGKDGGDISIKLTWGDTG
;
A
#
# COMPACT_ATOMS: atom_id res chain seq x y z
N MET A 1 -25.04 -11.52 -22.39
CA MET A 1 -24.13 -10.47 -22.33
C MET A 1 -24.18 -9.75 -21.02
N ALA A 2 -23.08 -9.60 -20.48
CA ALA A 2 -23.07 -8.96 -19.20
C ALA A 2 -23.22 -7.49 -19.43
N THR A 3 -24.19 -6.95 -18.81
CA THR A 3 -24.39 -5.56 -18.88
C THR A 3 -23.70 -4.94 -17.70
N ASP A 4 -23.02 -3.88 -17.93
CA ASP A 4 -22.40 -3.19 -16.81
C ASP A 4 -23.51 -2.65 -15.93
N ARG A 5 -23.47 -3.02 -14.67
CA ARG A 5 -24.47 -2.56 -13.73
C ARG A 5 -24.28 -1.11 -13.37
N PHE A 6 -23.07 -0.63 -13.55
CA PHE A 6 -22.71 0.72 -13.15
C PHE A 6 -22.08 1.44 -14.30
N THR A 7 -22.11 2.75 -14.29
CA THR A 7 -21.30 3.50 -15.23
C THR A 7 -19.87 3.52 -14.74
N ALA A 8 -18.95 3.75 -15.67
CA ALA A 8 -17.56 3.84 -15.29
C ALA A 8 -17.34 4.94 -14.25
N GLN A 9 -18.08 6.04 -14.38
CA GLN A 9 -17.92 7.15 -13.44
C GLN A 9 -18.41 6.75 -12.04
N GLN A 10 -19.47 5.96 -11.96
CA GLN A 10 -19.94 5.51 -10.66
C GLN A 10 -18.90 4.66 -9.96
N VAL A 11 -18.22 3.79 -10.69
CA VAL A 11 -17.18 2.96 -10.10
C VAL A 11 -15.98 3.81 -9.73
N ALA A 12 -15.62 4.78 -10.60
CA ALA A 12 -14.51 5.68 -10.29
C ALA A 12 -14.79 6.47 -9.02
N ASP A 13 -16.01 6.98 -8.87
CA ASP A 13 -16.39 7.72 -7.67
C ASP A 13 -16.34 6.84 -6.42
N ALA A 14 -16.77 5.59 -6.56
CA ALA A 14 -16.71 4.66 -5.44
C ALA A 14 -15.27 4.37 -5.03
N LEU A 15 -14.38 4.24 -6.01
CA LEU A 15 -12.97 4.01 -5.74
C LEU A 15 -12.34 5.21 -5.03
N THR A 16 -12.70 6.40 -5.45
CA THR A 16 -12.21 7.62 -4.80
C THR A 16 -12.69 7.67 -3.35
N ALA A 17 -13.98 7.42 -3.13
CA ALA A 17 -14.54 7.43 -1.79
C ALA A 17 -13.92 6.34 -0.91
N ALA A 18 -13.56 5.22 -1.51
CA ALA A 18 -12.96 4.09 -0.80
C ALA A 18 -11.45 4.22 -0.65
N LYS A 19 -10.87 5.35 -1.07
CA LYS A 19 -9.43 5.59 -0.96
C LYS A 19 -8.61 4.55 -1.72
N GLY A 20 -9.17 4.01 -2.79
CA GLY A 20 -8.48 3.04 -3.63
C GLY A 20 -8.59 1.60 -3.18
N PHE A 21 -9.32 1.33 -2.09
CA PHE A 21 -9.49 -0.04 -1.63
C PHE A 21 -10.64 -0.71 -2.38
N VAL A 22 -10.28 -1.68 -3.21
CA VAL A 22 -11.26 -2.33 -4.09
C VAL A 22 -12.41 -2.97 -3.31
N SER A 23 -12.10 -3.67 -2.22
CA SER A 23 -13.13 -4.32 -1.43
C SER A 23 -14.10 -3.33 -0.82
N VAL A 24 -13.59 -2.19 -0.39
CA VAL A 24 -14.45 -1.16 0.20
C VAL A 24 -15.36 -0.56 -0.89
N ALA A 25 -14.80 -0.30 -2.07
CA ALA A 25 -15.58 0.22 -3.17
C ALA A 25 -16.67 -0.76 -3.57
N ALA A 26 -16.32 -2.04 -3.67
CA ALA A 26 -17.26 -3.07 -4.06
C ALA A 26 -18.40 -3.17 -3.05
N ARG A 27 -18.07 -3.10 -1.77
CA ARG A 27 -19.06 -3.16 -0.73
C ARG A 27 -20.01 -1.96 -0.81
N GLY A 28 -19.46 -0.80 -1.07
CA GLY A 28 -20.28 0.39 -1.22
C GLY A 28 -21.19 0.34 -2.42
N LEU A 29 -20.78 -0.32 -3.48
CA LEU A 29 -21.59 -0.48 -4.69
C LEU A 29 -22.53 -1.66 -4.59
N GLY A 30 -22.30 -2.57 -3.68
CA GLY A 30 -23.11 -3.77 -3.56
C GLY A 30 -22.76 -4.81 -4.60
N CYS A 31 -21.50 -4.93 -4.94
CA CYS A 31 -21.08 -5.90 -5.95
C CYS A 31 -19.82 -6.64 -5.48
N ALA A 32 -19.38 -7.57 -6.30
CA ALA A 32 -18.19 -8.35 -5.98
C ALA A 32 -16.93 -7.56 -6.29
N ASP A 33 -15.85 -7.93 -5.61
CA ASP A 33 -14.54 -7.31 -5.85
C ASP A 33 -14.14 -7.43 -7.31
N ASN A 34 -14.37 -8.58 -7.91
CA ASN A 34 -14.00 -8.79 -9.30
C ASN A 34 -14.72 -7.85 -10.25
N THR A 35 -15.95 -7.49 -9.92
CA THR A 35 -16.67 -6.52 -10.74
C THR A 35 -15.91 -5.20 -10.78
N VAL A 36 -15.45 -4.75 -9.61
CA VAL A 36 -14.69 -3.50 -9.57
C VAL A 36 -13.36 -3.64 -10.30
N ARG A 37 -12.68 -4.77 -10.13
CA ARG A 37 -11.41 -5.00 -10.82
C ARG A 37 -11.57 -4.98 -12.32
N ASN A 38 -12.67 -5.56 -12.82
CA ASN A 38 -12.93 -5.55 -14.24
C ASN A 38 -13.13 -4.13 -14.77
N TYR A 39 -13.82 -3.29 -14.00
CA TYR A 39 -13.98 -1.90 -14.40
C TYR A 39 -12.65 -1.17 -14.43
N ILE A 40 -11.77 -1.45 -13.46
CA ILE A 40 -10.45 -0.83 -13.43
C ILE A 40 -9.66 -1.21 -14.68
N GLU A 41 -9.77 -2.45 -15.12
CA GLU A 41 -9.06 -2.88 -16.32
C GLU A 41 -9.65 -2.29 -17.58
N ARG A 42 -10.97 -2.15 -17.62
CA ARG A 42 -11.64 -1.77 -18.86
C ARG A 42 -11.72 -0.28 -19.07
N TYR A 43 -11.79 0.50 -18.02
CA TYR A 43 -12.07 1.93 -18.16
C TYR A 43 -10.96 2.77 -17.57
N ALA A 44 -10.43 3.66 -18.42
CA ALA A 44 -9.32 4.51 -18.01
C ALA A 44 -9.69 5.40 -16.83
N VAL A 45 -10.93 5.86 -16.76
CA VAL A 45 -11.34 6.74 -15.66
C VAL A 45 -11.29 6.00 -14.33
N CYS A 46 -11.59 4.70 -14.32
CA CYS A 46 -11.50 3.92 -13.11
C CYS A 46 -10.06 3.65 -12.72
N LYS A 47 -9.23 3.35 -13.71
CA LYS A 47 -7.81 3.14 -13.44
C LYS A 47 -7.18 4.40 -12.87
N GLN A 48 -7.50 5.55 -13.44
CA GLN A 48 -6.96 6.80 -12.95
C GLN A 48 -7.45 7.11 -11.54
N ALA A 49 -8.73 6.83 -11.28
CA ALA A 49 -9.30 7.08 -9.96
C ALA A 49 -8.60 6.26 -8.89
N VAL A 50 -8.31 4.98 -9.16
CA VAL A 50 -7.66 4.16 -8.15
C VAL A 50 -6.21 4.59 -7.96
N MET A 51 -5.55 5.00 -9.02
CA MET A 51 -4.16 5.48 -8.89
C MET A 51 -4.10 6.75 -8.07
N ASP A 52 -4.98 7.69 -8.35
CA ASP A 52 -5.01 8.97 -7.62
C ASP A 52 -5.37 8.73 -6.15
N ALA A 53 -6.32 7.84 -5.90
CA ALA A 53 -6.72 7.57 -4.54
C ALA A 53 -5.59 6.91 -3.73
N ARG A 54 -4.83 6.03 -4.37
CA ARG A 54 -3.69 5.39 -3.72
C ARG A 54 -2.59 6.38 -3.41
N GLU A 55 -2.34 7.32 -4.34
CA GLU A 55 -1.35 8.37 -4.07
C GLU A 55 -1.76 9.22 -2.89
N SER A 56 -3.03 9.54 -2.82
CA SER A 56 -3.56 10.30 -1.71
C SER A 56 -3.38 9.57 -0.38
N MET A 57 -3.61 8.26 -0.40
CA MET A 57 -3.41 7.46 0.81
C MET A 57 -1.94 7.39 1.22
N ILE A 58 -1.05 7.34 0.24
CA ILE A 58 0.37 7.36 0.54
C ILE A 58 0.74 8.67 1.22
N ASP A 59 0.21 9.79 0.72
CA ASP A 59 0.46 11.09 1.34
C ASP A 59 -0.02 11.12 2.78
N ILE A 60 -1.20 10.57 3.03
CA ILE A 60 -1.74 10.51 4.39
C ILE A 60 -0.85 9.65 5.29
N ALA A 61 -0.43 8.50 4.77
CA ALA A 61 0.43 7.60 5.54
C ALA A 61 1.77 8.25 5.86
N GLU A 62 2.33 8.97 4.89
CA GLU A 62 3.57 9.69 5.12
C GLU A 62 3.42 10.76 6.20
N GLY A 63 2.29 11.46 6.18
CA GLY A 63 2.03 12.46 7.21
C GLY A 63 1.93 11.84 8.59
N ARG A 64 1.28 10.68 8.69
CA ARG A 64 1.20 9.97 9.96
C ARG A 64 2.54 9.46 10.40
N LEU A 65 3.33 8.95 9.48
CA LEU A 65 4.67 8.50 9.78
C LEU A 65 5.48 9.64 10.36
N TYR A 66 5.40 10.81 9.74
CA TYR A 66 6.10 11.99 10.22
C TYR A 66 5.68 12.33 11.65
N GLN A 67 4.38 12.33 11.92
CA GLN A 67 3.88 12.61 13.25
C GLN A 67 4.38 11.60 14.27
N ASN A 68 4.38 10.32 13.89
CA ASN A 68 4.83 9.27 14.79
C ASN A 68 6.32 9.37 15.09
N ILE A 69 7.11 9.73 14.09
CA ILE A 69 8.54 9.95 14.31
C ILE A 69 8.74 11.08 15.30
N ASN A 70 8.02 12.18 15.12
CA ASN A 70 8.14 13.32 16.00
C ASN A 70 7.72 13.01 17.43
N SER A 71 6.79 12.08 17.59
CA SER A 71 6.35 11.71 18.92
C SER A 71 7.25 10.67 19.58
N GLY A 72 8.26 10.20 18.88
CA GLY A 72 9.22 9.28 19.46
C GLY A 72 8.87 7.82 19.29
N ASP A 73 8.01 7.48 18.34
CA ASP A 73 7.65 6.09 18.12
C ASP A 73 8.82 5.36 17.46
N ASN A 74 9.44 4.45 18.19
CA ASN A 74 10.61 3.75 17.69
C ASN A 74 10.34 2.94 16.45
N THR A 75 9.18 2.32 16.35
CA THR A 75 8.85 1.54 15.17
C THR A 75 8.85 2.43 13.92
N ALA A 76 8.25 3.61 14.04
CA ALA A 76 8.22 4.55 12.92
C ALA A 76 9.61 5.06 12.57
N ILE A 77 10.41 5.34 13.58
CA ILE A 77 11.78 5.83 13.38
C ILE A 77 12.61 4.77 12.68
N ILE A 78 12.52 3.53 13.12
CA ILE A 78 13.26 2.43 12.53
C ILE A 78 12.83 2.21 11.09
N PHE A 79 11.53 2.24 10.86
CA PHE A 79 11.01 2.06 9.51
C PHE A 79 11.56 3.13 8.57
N TYR A 80 11.53 4.38 9.01
CA TYR A 80 12.03 5.48 8.18
C TYR A 80 13.52 5.29 7.87
N LEU A 81 14.31 4.96 8.88
CA LEU A 81 15.75 4.79 8.67
C LEU A 81 16.04 3.64 7.72
N LYS A 82 15.31 2.53 7.84
CA LYS A 82 15.53 1.39 6.97
C LYS A 82 15.18 1.69 5.53
N THR A 83 14.18 2.52 5.30
CA THR A 83 13.71 2.77 3.95
C THR A 83 14.39 3.97 3.30
N GLN A 84 14.78 4.96 4.09
CA GLN A 84 15.26 6.22 3.53
C GLN A 84 16.73 6.49 3.82
N ALA A 85 17.34 5.73 4.70
CA ALA A 85 18.71 6.00 5.10
C ALA A 85 19.64 4.82 4.88
N LYS A 86 19.38 4.04 3.87
CA LYS A 86 20.24 2.90 3.54
C LYS A 86 21.68 3.35 3.27
N HIS A 87 21.81 4.52 2.67
CA HIS A 87 23.14 5.06 2.35
C HIS A 87 23.96 5.37 3.61
N ARG A 88 23.30 5.38 4.77
CA ARG A 88 23.99 5.59 6.04
C ARG A 88 24.13 4.29 6.82
N GLY A 89 23.81 3.15 6.18
CA GLY A 89 24.01 1.86 6.79
C GLY A 89 22.80 1.22 7.43
N TYR A 90 21.66 1.89 7.38
CA TYR A 90 20.45 1.32 7.96
C TYR A 90 19.79 0.43 6.93
N ILE A 91 19.95 -0.88 7.09
CA ILE A 91 19.40 -1.83 6.14
C ILE A 91 18.69 -2.95 6.88
N GLU A 92 17.81 -3.61 6.16
CA GLU A 92 17.14 -4.79 6.66
C GLU A 92 17.61 -5.97 5.84
N ARG A 93 17.97 -7.05 6.52
CA ARG A 93 18.48 -8.21 5.85
C ARG A 93 17.60 -9.40 6.08
N TYR A 94 17.30 -10.11 5.00
CA TYR A 94 16.59 -11.36 5.09
C TYR A 94 17.57 -12.49 4.84
N GLU A 95 17.59 -13.47 5.72
CA GLU A 95 18.43 -14.61 5.50
C GLU A 95 17.60 -15.86 5.58
N HIS A 96 17.66 -16.63 4.52
CA HIS A 96 17.05 -17.93 4.52
C HIS A 96 18.08 -18.90 4.97
N THR A 97 17.81 -19.63 6.02
CA THR A 97 18.79 -20.53 6.48
C THR A 97 18.67 -21.78 5.77
N GLY A 98 18.63 -21.80 4.69
CA GLY A 98 18.90 -22.91 4.07
C GLY A 98 17.94 -23.87 3.74
N LYS A 99 18.47 -24.87 3.23
CA LYS A 99 17.70 -25.88 2.66
C LYS A 99 16.93 -26.65 3.64
N ASP A 100 17.15 -26.44 4.84
CA ASP A 100 16.44 -27.19 5.80
C ASP A 100 15.08 -26.66 6.01
N GLY A 101 14.58 -26.01 5.09
CA GLY A 101 13.31 -25.47 5.22
C GLY A 101 13.39 -24.24 5.94
N GLY A 102 14.46 -23.87 5.94
CA GLY A 102 14.85 -22.80 6.51
C GLY A 102 14.04 -21.78 7.13
N ASP A 103 14.45 -21.41 8.23
CA ASP A 103 13.89 -20.29 8.88
C ASP A 103 14.28 -19.04 8.15
N ILE A 104 13.48 -18.07 8.26
CA ILE A 104 13.77 -16.77 7.73
C ILE A 104 14.11 -15.86 8.89
N SER A 105 15.30 -15.31 8.84
CA SER A 105 15.73 -14.38 9.85
C SER A 105 15.77 -12.98 9.30
N ILE A 106 15.30 -12.02 10.06
CA ILE A 106 15.37 -10.63 9.68
C ILE A 106 16.30 -9.94 10.65
N LYS A 107 17.32 -9.32 10.11
CA LYS A 107 18.27 -8.59 10.93
C LYS A 107 18.24 -7.13 10.61
N LEU A 108 18.32 -6.32 11.63
CA LEU A 108 18.44 -4.89 11.47
C LEU A 108 19.88 -4.51 11.71
N THR A 109 20.41 -3.76 10.79
CA THR A 109 21.78 -3.28 10.91
C THR A 109 21.74 -1.78 11.07
N TRP A 110 22.46 -1.29 12.06
CA TRP A 110 22.46 0.13 12.36
C TRP A 110 23.83 0.71 12.06
N GLY A 111 23.90 1.47 11.05
CA GLY A 111 25.14 2.12 10.73
C GLY A 111 26.23 1.11 10.60
N ASP A 112 27.32 1.40 11.12
CA ASP A 112 28.38 0.51 11.04
C ASP A 112 28.62 -0.10 12.34
N THR A 113 27.67 -0.45 12.97
CA THR A 113 27.80 -1.00 14.22
C THR A 113 28.88 -1.96 14.31
N GLY A 114 29.42 -2.13 13.29
CA GLY A 114 30.61 -2.90 13.33
C GLY A 114 30.44 -4.15 13.99
#